data_ab2923c527867ecbafbc8f1780c1d5fd
#
_entry.id   ab2923c527867ecbafbc8f1780c1d5fd
#
_cell.length_a   1.000
_cell.length_b   1.000
_cell.length_c   1.000
_cell.angle_alpha   90.00
_cell.angle_beta   90.00
_cell.angle_gamma   90.00
#
_symmetry.space_group_name_H-M   'P 1'
#
loop_
_entity.id
_entity.type
_entity.pdbx_description
1 polymer ?
#
loop_
_entity_poly.entity_id
_entity_poly.type
_entity_poly.pdbx_seq_one_letter_code
_entity_poly.pdbx_strand_id
1 'polypeptide(L)'
;MRNMMGEYWVPERENTGIMKTLRASFLNEMMQKGWDIIIDNMNLNPKDWEFYEGIVKSFNETNSDIQYEIEYKDFFTPVEECIRRDAMRPNPIGEQVIRATWKRYRHFIICKEIEDKFYGIKTYDKDKKDCIIVDMDSTLCVNLTKRPFYTDDWADKCLYDTPLIGTVSIVRAQKMTGTCDVIILTGRREEGRAQTEEWLKTYNVPYDRLFMRGENDFTKSDTFKEKILETFILPKYNVLFAIDDDDKCVEMFRRNGIICLQP
;
A
#
# COMPACT_ATOMS: atom_id res chain seq x y z
N MET A 1 -14.61 17.58 22.07
CA MET A 1 -15.81 18.24 21.52
C MET A 1 -17.08 17.37 21.53
N ARG A 2 -17.04 16.05 21.26
CA ARG A 2 -18.24 15.19 21.37
C ARG A 2 -18.95 15.29 22.75
N ASN A 3 -18.20 15.43 23.84
CA ASN A 3 -18.74 15.55 25.20
C ASN A 3 -19.31 16.93 25.54
N MET A 4 -19.18 17.93 24.65
CA MET A 4 -19.75 19.25 24.88
C MET A 4 -21.21 19.40 24.40
N MET A 5 -21.71 18.44 23.62
CA MET A 5 -23.04 18.53 22.97
C MET A 5 -24.16 17.82 23.75
N GLY A 6 -23.88 17.24 24.91
CA GLY A 6 -24.88 16.59 25.76
C GLY A 6 -25.48 15.30 25.16
N GLU A 7 -26.60 14.81 25.71
CA GLU A 7 -27.28 13.57 25.31
C GLU A 7 -27.98 13.63 23.93
N TYR A 8 -28.04 14.80 23.30
CA TYR A 8 -28.69 14.99 21.99
C TYR A 8 -27.64 14.84 20.86
N TRP A 9 -27.47 13.61 20.41
CA TRP A 9 -26.66 13.32 19.22
C TRP A 9 -27.49 13.53 17.97
N VAL A 10 -27.17 14.55 17.16
CA VAL A 10 -27.81 14.81 15.85
C VAL A 10 -26.97 14.08 14.77
N PRO A 11 -27.63 13.44 13.77
CA PRO A 11 -26.93 12.70 12.74
C PRO A 11 -25.82 13.50 12.04
N GLU A 12 -24.75 12.83 11.67
CA GLU A 12 -23.47 13.40 11.18
C GLU A 12 -23.62 14.48 10.08
N ARG A 13 -24.63 14.39 9.24
CA ARG A 13 -24.83 15.32 8.12
C ARG A 13 -25.26 16.73 8.54
N GLU A 14 -26.01 16.84 9.60
CA GLU A 14 -26.54 18.16 10.09
C GLU A 14 -25.53 18.86 11.01
N ASN A 15 -24.67 18.10 11.68
CA ASN A 15 -23.68 18.63 12.62
C ASN A 15 -22.39 19.11 11.99
N THR A 16 -22.09 18.72 10.74
CA THR A 16 -20.78 18.97 10.11
C THR A 16 -20.50 20.48 9.98
N GLY A 17 -21.49 21.28 9.65
CA GLY A 17 -21.37 22.74 9.52
C GLY A 17 -21.14 23.42 10.89
N ILE A 18 -21.96 23.09 11.87
CA ILE A 18 -21.87 23.63 13.24
C ILE A 18 -20.53 23.28 13.86
N MET A 19 -20.10 22.02 13.74
CA MET A 19 -18.83 21.56 14.29
C MET A 19 -17.61 22.23 13.61
N LYS A 20 -17.68 22.50 12.32
CA LYS A 20 -16.63 23.26 11.62
C LYS A 20 -16.57 24.69 12.11
N THR A 21 -17.71 25.37 12.27
CA THR A 21 -17.77 26.74 12.78
C THR A 21 -17.23 26.83 14.21
N LEU A 22 -17.65 25.93 15.09
CA LEU A 22 -17.16 25.90 16.48
C LEU A 22 -15.65 25.63 16.53
N ARG A 23 -15.15 24.73 15.70
CA ARG A 23 -13.72 24.44 15.62
C ARG A 23 -12.92 25.65 15.13
N ALA A 24 -13.40 26.32 14.09
CA ALA A 24 -12.76 27.52 13.57
C ALA A 24 -12.73 28.66 14.61
N SER A 25 -13.85 28.91 15.30
CA SER A 25 -13.94 29.91 16.37
C SER A 25 -12.98 29.61 17.52
N PHE A 26 -12.93 28.34 17.93
CA PHE A 26 -12.04 27.89 19.02
C PHE A 26 -10.56 28.04 18.64
N LEU A 27 -10.18 27.67 17.40
CA LEU A 27 -8.83 27.83 16.92
C LEU A 27 -8.42 29.31 16.84
N ASN A 28 -9.29 30.18 16.32
CA ASN A 28 -9.03 31.61 16.26
C ASN A 28 -8.81 32.21 17.66
N GLU A 29 -9.62 31.83 18.65
CA GLU A 29 -9.43 32.28 20.03
C GLU A 29 -8.09 31.85 20.62
N MET A 30 -7.65 30.61 20.34
CA MET A 30 -6.36 30.11 20.80
C MET A 30 -5.19 30.82 20.11
N MET A 31 -5.32 31.05 18.80
CA MET A 31 -4.30 31.79 18.02
C MET A 31 -4.16 33.24 18.49
N GLN A 32 -5.27 33.91 18.84
CA GLN A 32 -5.22 35.27 19.42
C GLN A 32 -4.46 35.32 20.75
N LYS A 33 -4.41 34.21 21.47
CA LYS A 33 -3.64 34.11 22.73
C LYS A 33 -2.18 33.72 22.53
N GLY A 34 -1.76 33.49 21.27
CA GLY A 34 -0.38 33.11 20.95
C GLY A 34 -0.02 31.69 21.38
N TRP A 35 -0.99 30.77 21.46
CA TRP A 35 -0.72 29.40 21.91
C TRP A 35 -0.31 28.50 20.75
N ASP A 36 0.66 27.61 21.01
CA ASP A 36 0.93 26.49 20.12
C ASP A 36 -0.23 25.52 20.13
N ILE A 37 -0.66 25.06 18.95
CA ILE A 37 -1.87 24.26 18.79
C ILE A 37 -1.54 22.94 18.15
N ILE A 38 -1.89 21.85 18.82
CA ILE A 38 -1.78 20.49 18.25
C ILE A 38 -3.18 19.98 17.91
N ILE A 39 -3.36 19.56 16.63
CA ILE A 39 -4.60 18.93 16.16
C ILE A 39 -4.35 17.46 15.93
N ASP A 40 -4.78 16.64 16.88
CA ASP A 40 -4.68 15.18 16.81
C ASP A 40 -5.99 14.60 16.27
N ASN A 41 -6.02 14.37 14.95
CA ASN A 41 -7.10 13.70 14.24
C ASN A 41 -6.51 12.85 13.12
N MET A 42 -7.35 11.99 12.51
CA MET A 42 -6.90 11.20 11.36
C MET A 42 -6.52 12.06 10.14
N ASN A 43 -7.23 13.17 9.92
CA ASN A 43 -6.99 14.16 8.84
C ASN A 43 -6.63 13.54 7.47
N LEU A 44 -7.25 12.41 7.12
CA LEU A 44 -6.95 11.67 5.88
C LEU A 44 -7.59 12.30 4.64
N ASN A 45 -8.55 13.22 4.83
CA ASN A 45 -9.22 13.89 3.73
C ASN A 45 -8.53 15.22 3.44
N PRO A 46 -8.09 15.51 2.20
CA PRO A 46 -7.48 16.79 1.84
C PRO A 46 -8.30 18.01 2.22
N LYS A 47 -9.64 17.91 2.19
CA LYS A 47 -10.55 18.99 2.63
C LYS A 47 -10.41 19.36 4.11
N ASP A 48 -9.87 18.47 4.93
CA ASP A 48 -9.58 18.80 6.33
C ASP A 48 -8.32 19.65 6.43
N TRP A 49 -7.34 19.44 5.57
CA TRP A 49 -6.13 20.27 5.48
C TRP A 49 -6.47 21.67 4.96
N GLU A 50 -7.16 21.75 3.83
CA GLU A 50 -7.64 23.02 3.26
C GLU A 50 -8.42 23.85 4.29
N PHE A 51 -9.20 23.19 5.14
CA PHE A 51 -9.95 23.86 6.20
C PHE A 51 -9.03 24.52 7.23
N TYR A 52 -7.99 23.84 7.69
CA TYR A 52 -7.05 24.39 8.67
C TYR A 52 -6.14 25.44 8.03
N GLU A 53 -5.67 25.21 6.84
CA GLU A 53 -4.87 26.17 6.06
C GLU A 53 -5.64 27.47 5.84
N GLY A 54 -6.93 27.37 5.50
CA GLY A 54 -7.82 28.52 5.34
C GLY A 54 -7.97 29.34 6.62
N ILE A 55 -8.07 28.68 7.79
CA ILE A 55 -8.16 29.37 9.09
C ILE A 55 -6.86 30.11 9.39
N VAL A 56 -5.70 29.45 9.26
CA VAL A 56 -4.39 30.02 9.53
C VAL A 56 -4.09 31.18 8.58
N LYS A 57 -4.39 31.00 7.30
CA LYS A 57 -4.22 32.06 6.30
C LYS A 57 -5.06 33.30 6.65
N SER A 58 -6.34 33.12 6.94
CA SER A 58 -7.24 34.22 7.31
C SER A 58 -6.79 34.92 8.60
N PHE A 59 -6.29 34.16 9.58
CA PHE A 59 -5.74 34.73 10.81
C PHE A 59 -4.50 35.58 10.52
N ASN A 60 -3.55 35.07 9.76
CA ASN A 60 -2.29 35.74 9.40
C ASN A 60 -2.53 37.03 8.58
N GLU A 61 -3.56 37.03 7.72
CA GLU A 61 -3.90 38.22 6.93
C GLU A 61 -4.45 39.37 7.81
N THR A 62 -5.01 39.06 8.97
CA THR A 62 -5.65 40.04 9.87
C THR A 62 -4.79 40.40 11.08
N ASN A 63 -3.70 39.67 11.35
CA ASN A 63 -2.82 39.85 12.48
C ASN A 63 -1.37 39.96 12.01
N SER A 64 -0.74 41.10 12.30
CA SER A 64 0.68 41.34 11.96
C SER A 64 1.65 40.87 13.04
N ASP A 65 1.22 40.85 14.29
CA ASP A 65 2.07 40.64 15.46
C ASP A 65 2.28 39.17 15.82
N ILE A 66 1.31 38.33 15.44
CA ILE A 66 1.36 36.89 15.66
C ILE A 66 1.07 36.20 14.32
N GLN A 67 2.03 35.39 13.88
CA GLN A 67 1.92 34.62 12.64
C GLN A 67 2.01 33.13 12.96
N TYR A 68 1.18 32.31 12.31
CA TYR A 68 1.18 30.86 12.47
C TYR A 68 1.64 30.18 11.20
N GLU A 69 2.39 29.10 11.38
CA GLU A 69 2.75 28.14 10.35
C GLU A 69 2.17 26.76 10.69
N ILE A 70 1.76 26.02 9.67
CA ILE A 70 1.25 24.65 9.87
C ILE A 70 2.37 23.66 9.61
N GLU A 71 2.70 22.86 10.60
CA GLU A 71 3.55 21.70 10.46
C GLU A 71 2.68 20.42 10.43
N TYR A 72 2.88 19.58 9.40
CA TYR A 72 2.21 18.30 9.29
C TYR A 72 3.11 17.17 9.82
N LYS A 73 2.58 16.41 10.78
CA LYS A 73 3.22 15.21 11.29
C LYS A 73 2.41 13.98 10.91
N ASP A 74 2.93 13.21 9.96
CA ASP A 74 2.29 11.99 9.50
C ASP A 74 2.76 10.77 10.29
N PHE A 75 1.81 9.89 10.62
CA PHE A 75 2.06 8.62 11.31
C PHE A 75 1.56 7.49 10.42
N PHE A 76 2.48 6.86 9.71
CA PHE A 76 2.15 5.72 8.86
C PHE A 76 2.13 4.44 9.68
N THR A 77 0.93 3.98 9.99
CA THR A 77 0.73 2.71 10.68
C THR A 77 0.08 1.73 9.73
N PRO A 78 0.68 0.56 9.47
CA PRO A 78 0.08 -0.49 8.64
C PRO A 78 -1.34 -0.83 9.10
N VAL A 79 -2.23 -1.10 8.15
CA VAL A 79 -3.65 -1.34 8.44
C VAL A 79 -3.87 -2.49 9.42
N GLU A 80 -3.07 -3.54 9.34
CA GLU A 80 -3.12 -4.68 10.25
C GLU A 80 -2.73 -4.28 11.69
N GLU A 81 -1.74 -3.41 11.82
CA GLU A 81 -1.36 -2.87 13.13
C GLU A 81 -2.43 -1.93 13.69
N CYS A 82 -3.09 -1.14 12.83
CA CYS A 82 -4.25 -0.34 13.23
C CYS A 82 -5.38 -1.22 13.77
N ILE A 83 -5.68 -2.33 13.09
CA ILE A 83 -6.70 -3.30 13.52
C ILE A 83 -6.29 -3.93 14.86
N ARG A 84 -5.03 -4.35 14.98
CA ARG A 84 -4.52 -4.94 16.23
C ARG A 84 -4.62 -3.97 17.41
N ARG A 85 -4.25 -2.71 17.23
CA ARG A 85 -4.35 -1.67 18.27
C ARG A 85 -5.80 -1.35 18.60
N ASP A 86 -6.66 -1.30 17.62
CA ASP A 86 -8.09 -1.02 17.81
C ASP A 86 -8.76 -2.12 18.64
N ALA A 87 -8.44 -3.39 18.38
CA ALA A 87 -8.97 -4.52 19.14
C ALA A 87 -8.60 -4.50 20.64
N MET A 88 -7.55 -3.76 21.02
CA MET A 88 -7.15 -3.60 22.42
C MET A 88 -7.82 -2.40 23.11
N ARG A 89 -8.61 -1.60 22.40
CA ARG A 89 -9.32 -0.46 22.99
C ARG A 89 -10.56 -0.92 23.75
N PRO A 90 -10.95 -0.22 24.83
CA PRO A 90 -12.21 -0.49 25.52
C PRO A 90 -13.44 -0.38 24.60
N ASN A 91 -13.39 0.49 23.61
CA ASN A 91 -14.45 0.72 22.62
C ASN A 91 -13.84 0.69 21.20
N PRO A 92 -13.63 -0.50 20.62
CA PRO A 92 -13.06 -0.62 19.29
C PRO A 92 -14.06 -0.13 18.23
N ILE A 93 -13.56 0.50 17.18
CA ILE A 93 -14.37 0.88 16.00
C ILE A 93 -14.60 -0.28 15.05
N GLY A 94 -13.75 -1.28 15.10
CA GLY A 94 -13.83 -2.54 14.38
C GLY A 94 -13.10 -2.58 13.04
N GLU A 95 -12.63 -3.77 12.71
CA GLU A 95 -11.83 -4.06 11.51
C GLU A 95 -12.48 -3.57 10.21
N GLN A 96 -13.79 -3.79 10.05
CA GLN A 96 -14.50 -3.38 8.84
C GLN A 96 -14.42 -1.87 8.58
N VAL A 97 -14.55 -1.06 9.65
CA VAL A 97 -14.47 0.39 9.54
C VAL A 97 -13.06 0.84 9.20
N ILE A 98 -12.04 0.22 9.82
CA ILE A 98 -10.63 0.51 9.55
C ILE A 98 -10.30 0.17 8.10
N ARG A 99 -10.65 -1.01 7.60
CA ARG A 99 -10.42 -1.41 6.20
C ARG A 99 -11.18 -0.54 5.21
N ALA A 100 -12.43 -0.19 5.51
CA ALA A 100 -13.21 0.72 4.66
C ALA A 100 -12.59 2.12 4.60
N THR A 101 -12.09 2.63 5.73
CA THR A 101 -11.39 3.91 5.80
C THR A 101 -10.08 3.85 5.02
N TRP A 102 -9.27 2.81 5.22
CA TRP A 102 -8.05 2.60 4.47
C TRP A 102 -8.32 2.52 2.96
N LYS A 103 -9.30 1.71 2.53
CA LYS A 103 -9.67 1.61 1.12
C LYS A 103 -10.08 2.94 0.50
N ARG A 104 -10.79 3.79 1.26
CA ARG A 104 -11.23 5.12 0.80
C ARG A 104 -10.07 6.08 0.63
N TYR A 105 -9.10 6.08 1.52
CA TYR A 105 -8.02 7.06 1.58
C TYR A 105 -6.64 6.49 1.20
N ARG A 106 -6.56 5.21 0.82
CA ARG A 106 -5.29 4.53 0.53
C ARG A 106 -4.41 5.28 -0.48
N HIS A 107 -5.03 5.95 -1.44
CA HIS A 107 -4.28 6.70 -2.45
C HIS A 107 -3.45 7.82 -1.80
N PHE A 108 -4.05 8.61 -0.93
CA PHE A 108 -3.34 9.68 -0.20
C PHE A 108 -2.32 9.12 0.78
N ILE A 109 -2.68 8.06 1.52
CA ILE A 109 -1.77 7.39 2.46
C ILE A 109 -0.55 6.86 1.72
N ILE A 110 -0.74 6.17 0.60
CA ILE A 110 0.35 5.60 -0.20
C ILE A 110 1.19 6.70 -0.83
N CYS A 111 0.60 7.78 -1.35
CA CYS A 111 1.36 8.87 -1.92
C CYS A 111 2.29 9.51 -0.88
N LYS A 112 1.81 9.78 0.33
CA LYS A 112 2.64 10.31 1.41
C LYS A 112 3.67 9.30 1.93
N GLU A 113 3.29 8.04 2.07
CA GLU A 113 4.22 6.97 2.42
C GLU A 113 5.31 6.79 1.35
N ILE A 114 4.97 7.03 0.09
CA ILE A 114 5.89 7.09 -1.03
C ILE A 114 6.75 8.34 -0.92
N GLU A 115 6.21 9.52 -0.65
CA GLU A 115 6.98 10.74 -0.44
C GLU A 115 7.99 10.57 0.70
N ASP A 116 7.57 10.08 1.85
CA ASP A 116 8.45 9.94 3.01
C ASP A 116 9.48 8.81 2.88
N LYS A 117 9.15 7.72 2.17
CA LYS A 117 10.03 6.55 2.02
C LYS A 117 10.72 6.47 0.67
N PHE A 118 10.14 7.02 -0.40
CA PHE A 118 10.67 6.95 -1.75
C PHE A 118 11.43 8.19 -2.17
N TYR A 119 11.04 9.36 -1.71
CA TYR A 119 11.79 10.59 -1.95
C TYR A 119 12.87 10.82 -0.88
N GLY A 120 12.77 10.14 0.25
CA GLY A 120 13.86 9.87 1.18
C GLY A 120 14.73 8.65 0.82
N ILE A 121 14.42 7.99 -0.18
CA ILE A 121 14.97 7.25 -1.31
C ILE A 121 16.06 6.25 -1.04
N LYS A 122 15.77 5.05 -1.44
CA LYS A 122 16.83 4.21 -2.00
C LYS A 122 17.32 4.89 -3.27
N THR A 123 18.45 5.57 -3.16
CA THR A 123 19.16 6.11 -4.32
C THR A 123 19.33 5.00 -5.33
N TYR A 124 18.91 5.26 -6.57
CA TYR A 124 19.18 4.38 -7.69
C TYR A 124 20.67 4.05 -7.74
N ASP A 125 21.01 2.81 -7.56
CA ASP A 125 22.38 2.31 -7.53
C ASP A 125 22.83 1.99 -8.96
N LYS A 126 23.71 2.80 -9.52
CA LYS A 126 24.19 2.64 -10.90
C LYS A 126 24.94 1.34 -11.14
N ASP A 127 25.44 0.71 -10.09
CA ASP A 127 26.21 -0.54 -10.17
C ASP A 127 25.29 -1.78 -10.12
N LYS A 128 23.99 -1.60 -9.85
CA LYS A 128 23.01 -2.67 -9.86
C LYS A 128 22.26 -2.74 -11.19
N LYS A 129 21.90 -3.95 -11.57
CA LYS A 129 20.96 -4.19 -12.67
C LYS A 129 19.54 -3.75 -12.31
N ASP A 130 18.80 -3.30 -13.30
CA ASP A 130 17.37 -3.07 -13.14
C ASP A 130 16.59 -4.38 -13.26
N CYS A 131 15.52 -4.51 -12.48
CA CYS A 131 14.59 -5.62 -12.63
C CYS A 131 13.14 -5.19 -12.38
N ILE A 132 12.21 -6.00 -12.86
CA ILE A 132 10.83 -6.04 -12.43
C ILE A 132 10.55 -7.36 -11.71
N ILE A 133 9.60 -7.34 -10.78
CA ILE A 133 9.13 -8.53 -10.07
C ILE A 133 7.68 -8.78 -10.48
N VAL A 134 7.36 -10.04 -10.81
CA VAL A 134 6.00 -10.40 -11.25
C VAL A 134 5.56 -11.68 -10.56
N ASP A 135 4.36 -11.65 -9.98
CA ASP A 135 3.72 -12.85 -9.45
C ASP A 135 3.09 -13.71 -10.56
N MET A 136 2.71 -14.94 -10.22
CA MET A 136 2.10 -15.89 -11.16
C MET A 136 0.58 -15.91 -11.06
N ASP A 137 0.06 -16.42 -9.94
CA ASP A 137 -1.37 -16.75 -9.79
C ASP A 137 -2.19 -15.46 -9.63
N SER A 138 -3.25 -15.31 -10.41
CA SER A 138 -4.09 -14.10 -10.55
C SER A 138 -3.35 -12.86 -11.06
N THR A 139 -2.08 -12.99 -11.44
CA THR A 139 -1.24 -11.92 -11.99
C THR A 139 -0.81 -12.19 -13.43
N LEU A 140 -0.09 -13.28 -13.70
CA LEU A 140 0.24 -13.74 -15.04
C LEU A 140 -0.78 -14.73 -15.60
N CYS A 141 -1.41 -15.51 -14.73
CA CYS A 141 -2.43 -16.50 -15.10
C CYS A 141 -3.61 -16.48 -14.12
N VAL A 142 -4.73 -17.00 -14.56
CA VAL A 142 -5.93 -17.19 -13.73
C VAL A 142 -6.39 -18.62 -13.78
N ASN A 143 -6.73 -19.18 -12.63
CA ASN A 143 -7.27 -20.50 -12.47
C ASN A 143 -8.79 -20.53 -12.75
N LEU A 144 -9.19 -20.57 -14.01
CA LEU A 144 -10.60 -20.67 -14.41
C LEU A 144 -11.19 -22.07 -14.15
N THR A 145 -10.35 -23.10 -14.04
CA THR A 145 -10.79 -24.47 -13.79
C THR A 145 -11.11 -24.73 -12.32
N LYS A 146 -10.90 -23.74 -11.45
CA LYS A 146 -11.09 -23.82 -9.99
C LYS A 146 -10.33 -25.01 -9.38
N ARG A 147 -9.12 -25.28 -9.90
CA ARG A 147 -8.25 -26.29 -9.30
C ARG A 147 -8.02 -25.96 -7.81
N PRO A 148 -8.08 -26.95 -6.93
CA PRO A 148 -7.71 -26.74 -5.55
C PRO A 148 -6.22 -26.36 -5.47
N PHE A 149 -5.88 -25.43 -4.59
CA PHE A 149 -4.51 -25.20 -4.20
C PHE A 149 -4.09 -26.30 -3.22
N TYR A 150 -2.90 -26.86 -3.42
CA TYR A 150 -2.32 -27.85 -2.51
C TYR A 150 -2.96 -29.25 -2.49
N THR A 151 -3.53 -29.71 -3.60
CA THR A 151 -3.80 -31.13 -3.83
C THR A 151 -2.58 -31.81 -4.46
N ASP A 152 -2.48 -33.14 -4.38
CA ASP A 152 -1.34 -33.90 -4.91
C ASP A 152 -1.10 -33.67 -6.41
N ASP A 153 -2.13 -33.26 -7.14
CA ASP A 153 -2.11 -33.02 -8.59
C ASP A 153 -2.13 -31.53 -8.98
N TRP A 154 -1.93 -30.60 -8.01
CA TRP A 154 -2.02 -29.17 -8.28
C TRP A 154 -1.01 -28.70 -9.33
N ALA A 155 0.19 -29.28 -9.30
CA ALA A 155 1.28 -28.91 -10.20
C ALA A 155 0.91 -29.21 -11.66
N ASP A 156 0.38 -30.40 -11.96
CA ASP A 156 -0.03 -30.77 -13.31
C ASP A 156 -1.22 -29.94 -13.79
N LYS A 157 -2.12 -29.58 -12.90
CA LYS A 157 -3.29 -28.76 -13.22
C LYS A 157 -2.93 -27.30 -13.50
N CYS A 158 -1.83 -26.77 -12.98
CA CYS A 158 -1.42 -25.40 -13.25
C CYS A 158 -0.98 -25.17 -14.71
N LEU A 159 -0.68 -26.21 -15.46
CA LEU A 159 -0.45 -26.12 -16.91
C LEU A 159 -1.67 -25.61 -17.69
N TYR A 160 -2.87 -25.79 -17.16
CA TYR A 160 -4.13 -25.38 -17.79
C TYR A 160 -4.61 -23.98 -17.32
N ASP A 161 -3.83 -23.28 -16.51
CA ASP A 161 -4.18 -21.93 -16.10
C ASP A 161 -4.18 -20.98 -17.30
N THR A 162 -5.21 -20.15 -17.38
CA THR A 162 -5.42 -19.24 -18.50
C THR A 162 -4.52 -18.01 -18.37
N PRO A 163 -3.74 -17.61 -19.40
CA PRO A 163 -2.89 -16.43 -19.30
C PRO A 163 -3.69 -15.13 -19.25
N LEU A 164 -3.26 -14.20 -18.40
CA LEU A 164 -3.72 -12.83 -18.37
C LEU A 164 -2.89 -12.02 -19.36
N ILE A 165 -3.39 -11.92 -20.60
CA ILE A 165 -2.66 -11.38 -21.75
C ILE A 165 -2.15 -9.95 -21.50
N GLY A 166 -2.89 -9.12 -20.75
CA GLY A 166 -2.47 -7.76 -20.40
C GLY A 166 -1.14 -7.76 -19.65
N THR A 167 -1.06 -8.50 -18.54
CA THR A 167 0.17 -8.61 -17.72
C THR A 167 1.30 -9.30 -18.49
N VAL A 168 0.98 -10.38 -19.22
CA VAL A 168 1.97 -11.07 -20.08
C VAL A 168 2.56 -10.11 -21.12
N SER A 169 1.74 -9.23 -21.70
CA SER A 169 2.21 -8.23 -22.68
C SER A 169 3.13 -7.19 -22.05
N ILE A 170 2.85 -6.75 -20.82
CA ILE A 170 3.75 -5.84 -20.08
C ILE A 170 5.11 -6.50 -19.86
N VAL A 171 5.13 -7.76 -19.40
CA VAL A 171 6.38 -8.51 -19.17
C VAL A 171 7.20 -8.67 -20.46
N ARG A 172 6.54 -9.02 -21.57
CA ARG A 172 7.19 -9.13 -22.89
C ARG A 172 7.79 -7.79 -23.34
N ALA A 173 7.00 -6.72 -23.23
CA ALA A 173 7.46 -5.38 -23.62
C ALA A 173 8.68 -4.97 -22.78
N GLN A 174 8.66 -5.21 -21.48
CA GLN A 174 9.78 -4.90 -20.58
C GLN A 174 11.04 -5.70 -20.95
N LYS A 175 10.90 -6.97 -21.25
CA LYS A 175 12.03 -7.80 -21.68
C LYS A 175 12.61 -7.39 -23.03
N MET A 176 11.77 -6.92 -23.95
CA MET A 176 12.22 -6.45 -25.26
C MET A 176 13.13 -5.22 -25.20
N THR A 177 13.08 -4.44 -24.13
CA THR A 177 14.00 -3.29 -23.95
C THR A 177 15.45 -3.71 -23.76
N GLY A 178 15.68 -4.95 -23.32
CA GLY A 178 17.02 -5.49 -23.06
C GLY A 178 17.76 -4.90 -21.85
N THR A 179 17.15 -3.95 -21.17
CA THR A 179 17.79 -3.19 -20.07
C THR A 179 17.40 -3.68 -18.69
N CYS A 180 16.38 -4.55 -18.59
CA CYS A 180 15.76 -4.94 -17.35
C CYS A 180 15.61 -6.46 -17.26
N ASP A 181 16.00 -7.05 -16.12
CA ASP A 181 15.72 -8.45 -15.83
C ASP A 181 14.26 -8.62 -15.35
N VAL A 182 13.65 -9.73 -15.75
CA VAL A 182 12.33 -10.14 -15.29
C VAL A 182 12.49 -11.22 -14.23
N ILE A 183 11.99 -10.97 -13.03
CA ILE A 183 12.03 -11.90 -11.91
C ILE A 183 10.61 -12.37 -11.61
N ILE A 184 10.34 -13.66 -11.78
CA ILE A 184 9.10 -14.27 -11.32
C ILE A 184 9.28 -14.65 -9.84
N LEU A 185 8.37 -14.16 -8.98
CA LEU A 185 8.38 -14.42 -7.55
C LEU A 185 7.00 -14.89 -7.11
N THR A 186 6.84 -16.20 -6.93
CA THR A 186 5.54 -16.83 -6.72
C THR A 186 5.45 -17.65 -5.44
N GLY A 187 4.25 -17.69 -4.87
CA GLY A 187 3.93 -18.58 -3.75
C GLY A 187 3.80 -20.07 -4.15
N ARG A 188 3.89 -20.42 -5.43
CA ARG A 188 3.93 -21.82 -5.87
C ARG A 188 5.13 -22.54 -5.27
N ARG A 189 4.96 -23.83 -4.97
CA ARG A 189 6.02 -24.64 -4.37
C ARG A 189 6.97 -25.20 -5.43
N GLU A 190 8.20 -25.49 -5.00
CA GLU A 190 9.28 -26.05 -5.86
C GLU A 190 8.87 -27.37 -6.55
N GLU A 191 8.03 -28.18 -5.96
CA GLU A 191 7.52 -29.42 -6.58
C GLU A 191 6.79 -29.20 -7.91
N GLY A 192 6.23 -27.99 -8.12
CA GLY A 192 5.58 -27.60 -9.37
C GLY A 192 6.46 -26.76 -10.31
N ARG A 193 7.79 -26.72 -10.09
CA ARG A 193 8.71 -25.93 -10.90
C ARG A 193 8.65 -26.30 -12.38
N ALA A 194 8.76 -27.57 -12.69
CA ALA A 194 8.77 -28.04 -14.08
C ALA A 194 7.51 -27.59 -14.85
N GLN A 195 6.33 -27.73 -14.24
CA GLN A 195 5.06 -27.33 -14.84
C GLN A 195 4.93 -25.80 -14.93
N THR A 196 5.43 -25.08 -13.94
CA THR A 196 5.44 -23.61 -13.97
C THR A 196 6.34 -23.10 -15.11
N GLU A 197 7.52 -23.66 -15.28
CA GLU A 197 8.45 -23.30 -16.37
C GLU A 197 7.89 -23.69 -17.74
N GLU A 198 7.22 -24.84 -17.85
CA GLU A 198 6.53 -25.26 -19.07
C GLU A 198 5.38 -24.30 -19.42
N TRP A 199 4.60 -23.85 -18.43
CA TRP A 199 3.56 -22.85 -18.64
C TRP A 199 4.15 -21.53 -19.14
N LEU A 200 5.19 -21.01 -18.51
CA LEU A 200 5.89 -19.79 -18.90
C LEU A 200 6.40 -19.89 -20.35
N LYS A 201 6.96 -21.04 -20.71
CA LYS A 201 7.44 -21.33 -22.08
C LYS A 201 6.28 -21.38 -23.08
N THR A 202 5.21 -22.10 -22.77
CA THR A 202 4.03 -22.28 -23.64
C THR A 202 3.42 -20.93 -23.99
N TYR A 203 3.31 -20.03 -23.04
CA TYR A 203 2.74 -18.70 -23.23
C TYR A 203 3.77 -17.62 -23.56
N ASN A 204 5.02 -17.99 -23.89
CA ASN A 204 6.10 -17.06 -24.23
C ASN A 204 6.23 -15.93 -23.21
N VAL A 205 6.26 -16.26 -21.92
CA VAL A 205 6.54 -15.31 -20.84
C VAL A 205 8.04 -15.34 -20.56
N PRO A 206 8.80 -14.33 -20.98
CA PRO A 206 10.24 -14.30 -20.77
C PRO A 206 10.55 -13.96 -19.31
N TYR A 207 11.54 -14.65 -18.74
CA TYR A 207 12.05 -14.36 -17.41
C TYR A 207 13.54 -14.68 -17.30
N ASP A 208 14.21 -14.07 -16.32
CA ASP A 208 15.64 -14.30 -16.04
C ASP A 208 15.83 -15.12 -14.77
N ARG A 209 14.89 -14.99 -13.83
CA ARG A 209 14.90 -15.74 -12.57
C ARG A 209 13.50 -16.13 -12.17
N LEU A 210 13.40 -17.31 -11.56
CA LEU A 210 12.16 -17.84 -10.99
C LEU A 210 12.43 -18.23 -9.54
N PHE A 211 11.78 -17.55 -8.60
CA PHE A 211 11.79 -17.88 -7.18
C PHE A 211 10.45 -18.50 -6.81
N MET A 212 10.53 -19.68 -6.25
CA MET A 212 9.39 -20.47 -5.80
C MET A 212 9.55 -20.81 -4.32
N ARG A 213 8.46 -21.14 -3.67
CA ARG A 213 8.44 -21.51 -2.26
C ARG A 213 9.02 -22.92 -2.09
N GLY A 214 9.84 -23.16 -1.05
CA GLY A 214 10.31 -24.49 -0.72
C GLY A 214 9.19 -25.48 -0.43
N GLU A 215 9.43 -26.76 -0.66
CA GLU A 215 8.41 -27.83 -0.51
C GLU A 215 7.73 -27.85 0.86
N ASN A 216 8.49 -27.62 1.93
CA ASN A 216 8.00 -27.61 3.32
C ASN A 216 7.85 -26.21 3.91
N ASP A 217 7.81 -25.18 3.08
CA ASP A 217 7.62 -23.81 3.53
C ASP A 217 6.12 -23.45 3.48
N PHE A 218 5.52 -23.28 4.66
CA PHE A 218 4.12 -22.91 4.86
C PHE A 218 3.97 -21.46 5.32
N THR A 219 5.02 -20.65 5.21
CA THR A 219 4.94 -19.23 5.56
C THR A 219 3.92 -18.51 4.67
N LYS A 220 3.39 -17.39 5.14
CA LYS A 220 2.47 -16.57 4.34
C LYS A 220 3.19 -16.04 3.09
N SER A 221 2.44 -15.78 2.03
CA SER A 221 2.98 -15.36 0.74
C SER A 221 3.80 -14.06 0.85
N ASP A 222 3.26 -13.08 1.54
CA ASP A 222 3.92 -11.81 1.83
C ASP A 222 5.25 -11.99 2.56
N THR A 223 5.27 -12.79 3.62
CA THR A 223 6.46 -13.07 4.42
C THR A 223 7.54 -13.81 3.62
N PHE A 224 7.12 -14.81 2.83
CA PHE A 224 8.03 -15.52 1.92
C PHE A 224 8.63 -14.59 0.87
N LYS A 225 7.78 -13.81 0.19
CA LYS A 225 8.21 -12.87 -0.86
C LYS A 225 9.13 -11.79 -0.30
N GLU A 226 8.85 -11.28 0.90
CA GLU A 226 9.69 -10.29 1.57
C GLU A 226 11.10 -10.85 1.86
N LYS A 227 11.18 -12.06 2.39
CA LYS A 227 12.46 -12.72 2.64
C LYS A 227 13.31 -12.88 1.37
N ILE A 228 12.68 -13.30 0.27
CA ILE A 228 13.38 -13.42 -1.04
C ILE A 228 13.80 -12.03 -1.54
N LEU A 229 12.92 -11.05 -1.44
CA LEU A 229 13.19 -9.66 -1.83
C LEU A 229 14.44 -9.12 -1.13
N GLU A 230 14.48 -9.20 0.20
CA GLU A 230 15.57 -8.67 1.01
C GLU A 230 16.88 -9.44 0.84
N THR A 231 16.80 -10.79 0.73
CA THR A 231 17.98 -11.63 0.74
C THR A 231 18.63 -11.74 -0.65
N PHE A 232 17.85 -11.81 -1.72
CA PHE A 232 18.35 -12.19 -3.04
C PHE A 232 18.16 -11.11 -4.12
N ILE A 233 17.15 -10.24 -3.99
CA ILE A 233 16.80 -9.29 -5.04
C ILE A 233 17.42 -7.92 -4.73
N LEU A 234 17.06 -7.27 -3.65
CA LEU A 234 17.53 -5.93 -3.30
C LEU A 234 19.05 -5.77 -3.22
N PRO A 235 19.83 -6.77 -2.80
CA PRO A 235 21.29 -6.64 -2.83
C PRO A 235 21.89 -6.53 -4.23
N LYS A 236 21.19 -7.03 -5.27
CA LYS A 236 21.72 -7.16 -6.64
C LYS A 236 21.02 -6.30 -7.67
N TYR A 237 19.80 -5.85 -7.38
CA TYR A 237 18.94 -5.19 -8.35
C TYR A 237 18.37 -3.88 -7.83
N ASN A 238 18.16 -2.94 -8.76
CA ASN A 238 17.19 -1.87 -8.62
C ASN A 238 15.84 -2.43 -9.06
N VAL A 239 14.88 -2.52 -8.17
CA VAL A 239 13.52 -2.96 -8.52
C VAL A 239 12.74 -1.76 -9.02
N LEU A 240 12.43 -1.74 -10.33
CA LEU A 240 11.70 -0.64 -10.95
C LEU A 240 10.24 -0.63 -10.50
N PHE A 241 9.60 -1.80 -10.50
CA PHE A 241 8.25 -2.02 -9.98
C PHE A 241 7.99 -3.52 -9.79
N ALA A 242 6.94 -3.83 -9.03
CA ALA A 242 6.39 -5.17 -8.92
C ALA A 242 4.96 -5.22 -9.49
N ILE A 243 4.48 -6.42 -9.86
CA ILE A 243 3.08 -6.70 -10.23
C ILE A 243 2.62 -7.89 -9.39
N ASP A 244 1.58 -7.68 -8.58
CA ASP A 244 1.05 -8.69 -7.66
C ASP A 244 -0.43 -8.39 -7.36
N ASP A 245 -1.30 -9.40 -7.27
CA ASP A 245 -2.72 -9.23 -7.02
C ASP A 245 -3.08 -9.27 -5.53
N ASP A 246 -2.28 -9.96 -4.72
CA ASP A 246 -2.52 -10.13 -3.27
C ASP A 246 -2.28 -8.84 -2.51
N ASP A 247 -3.32 -8.31 -1.85
CA ASP A 247 -3.26 -7.05 -1.10
C ASP A 247 -2.08 -7.00 -0.09
N LYS A 248 -1.73 -8.14 0.54
CA LYS A 248 -0.63 -8.20 1.51
C LYS A 248 0.73 -8.14 0.86
N CYS A 249 0.87 -8.80 -0.30
CA CYS A 249 2.09 -8.72 -1.09
C CYS A 249 2.27 -7.32 -1.68
N VAL A 250 1.20 -6.70 -2.18
CA VAL A 250 1.21 -5.32 -2.64
C VAL A 250 1.64 -4.35 -1.53
N GLU A 251 1.07 -4.51 -0.33
CA GLU A 251 1.45 -3.70 0.83
C GLU A 251 2.92 -3.95 1.24
N MET A 252 3.37 -5.22 1.20
CA MET A 252 4.76 -5.58 1.47
C MET A 252 5.73 -4.90 0.50
N PHE A 253 5.47 -4.94 -0.81
CA PHE A 253 6.33 -4.26 -1.78
C PHE A 253 6.36 -2.75 -1.55
N ARG A 254 5.20 -2.14 -1.33
CA ARG A 254 5.10 -0.69 -1.11
C ARG A 254 5.81 -0.23 0.16
N ARG A 255 5.71 -0.98 1.28
CA ARG A 255 6.48 -0.64 2.50
C ARG A 255 7.98 -0.82 2.34
N ASN A 256 8.42 -1.66 1.40
CA ASN A 256 9.83 -1.80 1.01
C ASN A 256 10.25 -0.76 -0.05
N GLY A 257 9.41 0.22 -0.30
CA GLY A 257 9.71 1.30 -1.20
C GLY A 257 9.61 0.94 -2.69
N ILE A 258 8.87 -0.11 -3.05
CA ILE A 258 8.70 -0.58 -4.43
C ILE A 258 7.29 -0.27 -4.90
N ILE A 259 7.16 0.42 -6.05
CA ILE A 259 5.86 0.59 -6.70
C ILE A 259 5.32 -0.80 -7.05
N CYS A 260 4.12 -1.11 -6.59
CA CYS A 260 3.44 -2.35 -6.95
C CYS A 260 2.15 -2.06 -7.71
N LEU A 261 2.10 -2.54 -8.95
CA LEU A 261 0.90 -2.52 -9.79
C LEU A 261 0.02 -3.70 -9.40
N GLN A 262 -1.24 -3.45 -9.18
CA GLN A 262 -2.22 -4.47 -8.82
C GLN A 262 -3.19 -4.64 -9.99
N PRO A 263 -3.18 -5.79 -10.67
CA PRO A 263 -4.05 -6.07 -11.80
C PRO A 263 -5.52 -6.19 -11.41
#